data_240c5fdeea1b6b9fa872d15da9a4283a
#
_entry.id   240c5fdeea1b6b9fa872d15da9a4283a
#
_cell.length_a   1.000
_cell.length_b   1.000
_cell.length_c   1.000
_cell.angle_alpha   90.00
_cell.angle_beta   90.00
_cell.angle_gamma   90.00
#
_symmetry.space_group_name_H-M   'P 1'
#
loop_
_entity.id
_entity.type
_entity.pdbx_description
1 polymer ?
#
loop_
_entity_poly.entity_id
_entity_poly.type
_entity_poly.pdbx_seq_one_letter_code
_entity_poly.pdbx_strand_id
1 'polypeptide(L)'
;MNELVIFNKIKWLISYSDKYVFNSFTKVHINLKIRYQDRLYFLLENCIRSNTNIGNIRVKYQKEMLIDISLIDYYIGEAYDKKIIKKNRFSSVINSLNEIRKMTYSWSIINEEKK
;
A
#
# COMPACT_ATOMS: atom_id res chain seq x y z
N MET A 1 -7.04 12.50 -12.00
CA MET A 1 -6.14 11.76 -11.14
C MET A 1 -4.92 11.34 -11.90
N ASN A 2 -3.76 11.61 -11.36
CA ASN A 2 -2.49 11.32 -12.01
C ASN A 2 -1.89 10.04 -11.43
N GLU A 3 -1.73 9.02 -12.27
CA GLU A 3 -1.14 7.73 -11.89
C GLU A 3 0.28 7.90 -11.32
N LEU A 4 1.01 8.90 -11.82
CA LEU A 4 2.35 9.20 -11.32
C LEU A 4 2.34 9.66 -9.87
N VAL A 5 1.30 10.40 -9.46
CA VAL A 5 1.15 10.85 -8.07
C VAL A 5 0.95 9.63 -7.15
N ILE A 6 0.09 8.69 -7.56
CA ILE A 6 -0.14 7.45 -6.78
C ILE A 6 1.16 6.65 -6.69
N PHE A 7 1.85 6.47 -7.81
CA PHE A 7 3.12 5.74 -7.86
C PHE A 7 4.15 6.34 -6.92
N ASN A 8 4.29 7.66 -6.93
CA ASN A 8 5.25 8.36 -6.07
C ASN A 8 4.89 8.24 -4.59
N LYS A 9 3.61 8.24 -4.25
CA LYS A 9 3.15 8.05 -2.87
C LYS A 9 3.45 6.63 -2.37
N ILE A 10 3.30 5.64 -3.23
CA ILE A 10 3.65 4.25 -2.89
C ILE A 10 5.16 4.13 -2.67
N LYS A 11 5.96 4.73 -3.54
CA LYS A 11 7.42 4.75 -3.38
C LYS A 11 7.83 5.40 -2.07
N TRP A 12 7.19 6.52 -1.73
CA TRP A 12 7.45 7.19 -0.46
C TRP A 12 7.15 6.26 0.72
N LEU A 13 6.02 5.55 0.67
CA LEU A 13 5.62 4.64 1.75
C LEU A 13 6.61 3.50 1.92
N ILE A 14 7.11 2.94 0.81
CA ILE A 14 8.13 1.89 0.85
C ILE A 14 9.42 2.44 1.47
N SER A 15 9.87 3.61 1.02
CA SER A 15 11.09 4.25 1.55
C SER A 15 10.96 4.58 3.02
N TYR A 16 9.81 5.11 3.43
CA TYR A 16 9.53 5.39 4.84
C TYR A 16 9.57 4.10 5.67
N SER A 17 8.95 3.04 5.18
CA SER A 17 8.91 1.76 5.87
C SER A 17 10.29 1.13 5.99
N ASP A 18 11.09 1.22 4.93
CA ASP A 18 12.48 0.75 4.94
C ASP A 18 13.30 1.48 6.02
N LYS A 19 13.11 2.78 6.14
CA LYS A 19 13.88 3.61 7.06
C LYS A 19 13.41 3.48 8.52
N TYR A 20 12.08 3.37 8.75
CA TYR A 20 11.52 3.54 10.09
C TYR A 20 10.69 2.37 10.61
N VAL A 21 10.32 1.42 9.77
CA VAL A 21 9.38 0.35 10.17
C VAL A 21 10.03 -1.02 10.13
N PHE A 22 10.66 -1.41 9.02
CA PHE A 22 11.18 -2.77 8.85
C PHE A 22 12.16 -3.17 9.96
N ASN A 23 13.00 -2.25 10.40
CA ASN A 23 14.02 -2.53 11.42
C ASN A 23 13.45 -2.66 12.83
N SER A 24 12.18 -2.34 13.02
CA SER A 24 11.52 -2.45 14.32
C SER A 24 11.13 -3.89 14.66
N PHE A 25 11.02 -4.76 13.66
CA PHE A 25 10.61 -6.16 13.85
C PHE A 25 11.78 -6.99 14.37
N THR A 26 11.52 -7.80 15.42
CA THR A 26 12.47 -8.76 15.94
C THR A 26 12.26 -10.12 15.30
N LYS A 27 13.14 -11.07 15.59
CA LYS A 27 13.04 -12.45 15.04
C LYS A 27 11.71 -13.11 15.34
N VAL A 28 11.12 -12.81 16.51
CA VAL A 28 9.83 -13.38 16.92
C VAL A 28 8.72 -12.98 15.95
N HIS A 29 8.83 -11.79 15.36
CA HIS A 29 7.80 -11.22 14.48
C HIS A 29 8.24 -11.17 13.02
N ILE A 30 9.19 -12.01 12.63
CA ILE A 30 9.75 -11.98 11.28
C ILE A 30 8.68 -12.27 10.20
N ASN A 31 7.74 -13.16 10.49
CA ASN A 31 6.68 -13.49 9.53
C ASN A 31 5.78 -12.29 9.24
N LEU A 32 5.43 -11.52 10.26
CA LEU A 32 4.64 -10.31 10.09
C LEU A 32 5.39 -9.27 9.26
N LYS A 33 6.69 -9.10 9.52
CA LYS A 33 7.55 -8.21 8.74
C LYS A 33 7.53 -8.59 7.27
N ILE A 34 7.73 -9.87 6.96
CA ILE A 34 7.77 -10.37 5.59
C ILE A 34 6.44 -10.10 4.88
N ARG A 35 5.32 -10.38 5.55
CA ARG A 35 4.00 -10.16 4.95
C ARG A 35 3.74 -8.68 4.67
N TYR A 36 4.10 -7.81 5.60
CA TYR A 36 3.97 -6.37 5.41
C TYR A 36 4.84 -5.88 4.25
N GLN A 37 6.09 -6.27 4.26
CA GLN A 37 7.06 -5.87 3.22
C GLN A 37 6.63 -6.37 1.85
N ASP A 38 6.26 -7.64 1.72
CA ASP A 38 5.84 -8.21 0.44
C ASP A 38 4.61 -7.49 -0.10
N ARG A 39 3.66 -7.18 0.78
CA ARG A 39 2.43 -6.54 0.32
C ARG A 39 2.66 -5.11 -0.17
N LEU A 40 3.60 -4.40 0.43
CA LEU A 40 4.01 -3.08 -0.07
C LEU A 40 4.54 -3.17 -1.50
N TYR A 41 5.38 -4.17 -1.77
CA TYR A 41 5.93 -4.36 -3.12
C TYR A 41 4.87 -4.85 -4.10
N PHE A 42 3.92 -5.68 -3.68
CA PHE A 42 2.78 -6.06 -4.52
C PHE A 42 1.94 -4.83 -4.89
N LEU A 43 1.74 -3.92 -3.95
CA LEU A 43 1.03 -2.66 -4.24
C LEU A 43 1.75 -1.88 -5.33
N LEU A 44 3.06 -1.75 -5.24
CA LEU A 44 3.87 -1.08 -6.27
C LEU A 44 3.73 -1.79 -7.62
N GLU A 45 3.86 -3.11 -7.64
CA GLU A 45 3.75 -3.90 -8.87
C GLU A 45 2.37 -3.76 -9.52
N ASN A 46 1.31 -3.81 -8.72
CA ASN A 46 -0.05 -3.67 -9.24
C ASN A 46 -0.32 -2.25 -9.73
N CYS A 47 0.31 -1.24 -9.12
CA CYS A 47 0.26 0.13 -9.64
C CYS A 47 0.90 0.20 -11.03
N ILE A 48 2.05 -0.41 -11.21
CA ILE A 48 2.73 -0.47 -12.51
C ILE A 48 1.87 -1.20 -13.54
N ARG A 49 1.28 -2.35 -13.16
CA ARG A 49 0.41 -3.12 -14.05
C ARG A 49 -0.82 -2.30 -14.44
N SER A 50 -1.38 -1.52 -13.51
CA SER A 50 -2.50 -0.62 -13.81
C SER A 50 -2.11 0.45 -14.82
N ASN A 51 -0.93 1.04 -14.63
CA ASN A 51 -0.43 2.11 -15.51
C ASN A 51 -0.13 1.62 -16.92
N THR A 52 0.28 0.37 -17.07
CA THR A 52 0.70 -0.20 -18.35
C THR A 52 -0.41 -0.91 -19.11
N ASN A 53 -1.61 -0.95 -18.55
CA ASN A 53 -2.77 -1.60 -19.17
C ASN A 53 -3.93 -0.60 -19.30
N ILE A 54 -4.93 -0.97 -20.09
CA ILE A 54 -6.13 -0.17 -20.30
C ILE A 54 -7.38 -1.04 -20.09
N GLY A 55 -8.54 -0.38 -19.99
CA GLY A 55 -9.84 -1.05 -19.95
C GLY A 55 -10.00 -1.96 -18.74
N ASN A 56 -10.57 -3.12 -18.95
CA ASN A 56 -10.89 -4.08 -17.88
C ASN A 56 -9.66 -4.60 -17.17
N ILE A 57 -8.54 -4.72 -17.88
CA ILE A 57 -7.29 -5.20 -17.28
C ILE A 57 -6.78 -4.17 -16.27
N ARG A 58 -6.82 -2.88 -16.63
CA ARG A 58 -6.46 -1.80 -15.70
C ARG A 58 -7.34 -1.83 -14.46
N VAL A 59 -8.64 -1.94 -14.62
CA VAL A 59 -9.59 -1.98 -13.51
C VAL A 59 -9.30 -3.17 -12.59
N LYS A 60 -8.98 -4.33 -13.17
CA LYS A 60 -8.60 -5.52 -12.39
C LYS A 60 -7.43 -5.20 -11.45
N TYR A 61 -6.38 -4.59 -11.95
CA TYR A 61 -5.20 -4.29 -11.14
C TYR A 61 -5.44 -3.15 -10.14
N GLN A 62 -6.30 -2.20 -10.47
CA GLN A 62 -6.72 -1.18 -9.50
C GLN A 62 -7.46 -1.82 -8.32
N LYS A 63 -8.30 -2.80 -8.58
CA LYS A 63 -8.99 -3.53 -7.51
C LYS A 63 -8.02 -4.37 -6.68
N GLU A 64 -7.00 -4.97 -7.31
CA GLU A 64 -5.94 -5.65 -6.59
C GLU A 64 -5.16 -4.69 -5.68
N MET A 65 -4.92 -3.46 -6.13
CA MET A 65 -4.28 -2.43 -5.29
C MET A 65 -5.10 -2.17 -4.03
N LEU A 66 -6.42 -2.10 -4.14
CA LEU A 66 -7.29 -1.87 -2.98
C LEU A 66 -7.20 -3.03 -1.97
N ILE A 67 -7.06 -4.26 -2.47
CA ILE A 67 -6.84 -5.43 -1.62
C ILE A 67 -5.47 -5.33 -0.93
N ASP A 68 -4.42 -4.98 -1.67
CA ASP A 68 -3.08 -4.79 -1.11
C ASP A 68 -3.11 -3.76 0.02
N ILE A 69 -3.77 -2.62 -0.21
CA ILE A 69 -3.88 -1.55 0.78
C ILE A 69 -4.57 -2.04 2.05
N SER A 70 -5.65 -2.81 1.90
CA SER A 70 -6.38 -3.35 3.06
C SER A 70 -5.53 -4.34 3.86
N LEU A 71 -4.73 -5.16 3.18
CA LEU A 71 -3.82 -6.09 3.85
C LEU A 71 -2.67 -5.37 4.55
N ILE A 72 -2.11 -4.34 3.92
CA ILE A 72 -1.06 -3.51 4.53
C ILE A 72 -1.60 -2.84 5.80
N ASP A 73 -2.82 -2.29 5.73
CA ASP A 73 -3.50 -1.69 6.88
C ASP A 73 -3.61 -2.71 8.02
N TYR A 74 -4.05 -3.92 7.72
CA TYR A 74 -4.18 -4.98 8.72
C TYR A 74 -2.82 -5.32 9.35
N TYR A 75 -1.79 -5.51 8.54
CA TYR A 75 -0.46 -5.90 9.04
C TYR A 75 0.18 -4.81 9.88
N ILE A 76 0.08 -3.55 9.46
CA ILE A 76 0.65 -2.45 10.25
C ILE A 76 -0.14 -2.24 11.55
N GLY A 77 -1.46 -2.46 11.51
CA GLY A 77 -2.30 -2.43 12.71
C GLY A 77 -1.89 -3.51 13.70
N GLU A 78 -1.61 -4.72 13.22
CA GLU A 78 -1.12 -5.80 14.06
C GLU A 78 0.25 -5.45 14.67
N ALA A 79 1.14 -4.85 13.90
CA ALA A 79 2.45 -4.42 14.39
C ALA A 79 2.32 -3.38 15.50
N TYR A 80 1.38 -2.46 15.36
CA TYR A 80 1.12 -1.45 16.38
C TYR A 80 0.52 -2.09 17.65
N ASP A 81 -0.46 -2.98 17.49
CA ASP A 81 -1.10 -3.67 18.61
C ASP A 81 -0.10 -4.52 19.41
N LYS A 82 0.88 -5.10 18.73
CA LYS A 82 1.96 -5.88 19.36
C LYS A 82 3.10 -5.01 19.90
N LYS A 83 2.96 -3.68 19.80
CA LYS A 83 3.96 -2.71 20.27
C LYS A 83 5.30 -2.83 19.55
N ILE A 84 5.30 -3.32 18.31
CA ILE A 84 6.49 -3.42 17.49
C ILE A 84 6.90 -2.03 16.99
N ILE A 85 5.92 -1.19 16.66
CA ILE A 85 6.16 0.19 16.20
C ILE A 85 5.45 1.19 17.11
N LYS A 86 5.99 2.40 17.17
CA LYS A 86 5.43 3.50 17.96
C LYS A 86 4.28 4.15 17.21
N LYS A 87 3.43 4.86 17.97
CA LYS A 87 2.24 5.53 17.45
C LYS A 87 2.54 6.47 16.29
N ASN A 88 3.62 7.25 16.37
CA ASN A 88 3.98 8.20 15.31
C ASN A 88 4.31 7.48 14.00
N ARG A 89 4.98 6.32 14.06
CA ARG A 89 5.29 5.53 12.87
C ARG A 89 4.03 4.92 12.28
N PHE A 90 3.19 4.35 13.15
CA PHE A 90 1.89 3.80 12.74
C PHE A 90 1.04 4.86 12.06
N SER A 91 0.91 6.05 12.66
CA SER A 91 0.10 7.13 12.13
C SER A 91 0.59 7.61 10.75
N SER A 92 1.91 7.69 10.57
CA SER A 92 2.49 8.09 9.27
C SER A 92 2.14 7.10 8.17
N VAL A 93 2.22 5.80 8.46
CA VAL A 93 1.87 4.75 7.50
C VAL A 93 0.37 4.80 7.17
N ILE A 94 -0.48 4.87 8.20
CA ILE A 94 -1.94 4.90 8.02
C ILE A 94 -2.38 6.13 7.22
N ASN A 95 -1.83 7.30 7.51
CA ASN A 95 -2.16 8.52 6.78
C ASN A 95 -1.80 8.38 5.30
N SER A 96 -0.63 7.84 5.01
CA SER A 96 -0.20 7.59 3.64
C SER A 96 -1.11 6.58 2.94
N LEU A 97 -1.44 5.46 3.60
CA LEU A 97 -2.34 4.45 3.06
C LEU A 97 -3.72 5.01 2.74
N ASN A 98 -4.26 5.86 3.62
CA ASN A 98 -5.57 6.45 3.41
C ASN A 98 -5.59 7.37 2.19
N GLU A 99 -4.52 8.15 1.96
CA GLU A 99 -4.39 8.95 0.75
C GLU A 99 -4.34 8.08 -0.50
N ILE A 100 -3.49 7.05 -0.48
CA ILE A 100 -3.34 6.12 -1.61
C ILE A 100 -4.68 5.43 -1.89
N ARG A 101 -5.39 4.99 -0.84
CA ARG A 101 -6.69 4.34 -0.96
C ARG A 101 -7.71 5.24 -1.65
N LYS A 102 -7.83 6.48 -1.22
CA LYS A 102 -8.78 7.44 -1.82
C LYS A 102 -8.48 7.66 -3.29
N MET A 103 -7.22 7.87 -3.62
CA MET A 103 -6.81 8.12 -5.00
C MET A 103 -7.03 6.89 -5.88
N THR A 104 -6.69 5.72 -5.39
CA THR A 104 -6.86 4.45 -6.11
C THR A 104 -8.34 4.16 -6.35
N TYR A 105 -9.15 4.33 -5.34
CA TYR A 105 -10.60 4.12 -5.44
C TYR A 105 -11.22 5.05 -6.48
N SER A 106 -10.91 6.35 -6.43
CA SER A 106 -11.39 7.32 -7.39
C SER A 106 -10.95 6.98 -8.81
N TRP A 107 -9.70 6.57 -8.98
CA TRP A 107 -9.14 6.15 -10.25
C TRP A 107 -9.88 4.93 -10.82
N SER A 108 -10.17 3.94 -9.98
CA SER A 108 -10.88 2.73 -10.41
C SER A 108 -12.32 3.01 -10.85
N ILE A 109 -13.02 3.89 -10.14
CA ILE A 109 -14.40 4.30 -10.49
C ILE A 109 -14.41 5.01 -11.83
N ILE A 110 -13.51 5.96 -12.06
CA ILE A 110 -13.41 6.69 -13.31
C ILE A 110 -13.20 5.72 -14.47
N ASN A 111 -12.35 4.72 -14.32
CA ASN A 111 -12.07 3.74 -15.37
C ASN A 111 -13.25 2.80 -15.60
N GLU A 112 -14.01 2.43 -14.57
CA GLU A 112 -15.22 1.65 -14.73
C GLU A 112 -16.29 2.39 -15.50
N GLU A 113 -16.49 3.68 -15.23
CA GLU A 113 -17.47 4.52 -15.89
C GLU A 113 -17.16 4.74 -17.38
N LYS A 114 -15.88 4.64 -17.76
CA LYS A 114 -15.44 4.81 -19.14
C LYS A 114 -15.55 3.57 -20.01
N LYS A 115 -15.96 2.45 -19.44
CA LYS A 115 -16.10 1.21 -20.21
C LYS A 115 -17.28 1.30 -21.23
#